data_d75fddf71abd743221f6c8a8a6c47ff6
#
_entry.id   d75fddf71abd743221f6c8a8a6c47ff6
#
_cell.length_a   1.000
_cell.length_b   1.000
_cell.length_c   1.000
_cell.angle_alpha   90.00
_cell.angle_beta   90.00
_cell.angle_gamma   90.00
#
_symmetry.space_group_name_H-M   'P 1'
#
loop_
_entity.id
_entity.type
_entity.pdbx_description
1 polymer ?
#
loop_
_entity_poly.entity_id
_entity_poly.type
_entity_poly.pdbx_seq_one_letter_code
_entity_poly.pdbx_strand_id
1 'polypeptide(L)'
;PSLAIAKAVSFRPGTRILDFGTGGGFPGIPLAILFPETQFKMIDGTGKKIRVVNEVATAIGLENVEAVHLRGEEEKGKYDFVVSRAVMPLPDLMKIVKKNVGKEQRNSLPNGVICMKGGNVEGEMRQFKKIAEATEITNWFDEDWFKEKFVIYVPVG
;
A
#
# COMPACT_ATOMS: atom_id res chain seq x y z
N PRO A 1 12.05 -4.25 2.33
CA PRO A 1 11.27 -3.96 1.13
C PRO A 1 9.80 -4.35 1.26
N SER A 2 9.20 -4.83 0.17
CA SER A 2 7.76 -5.12 0.11
C SER A 2 7.30 -6.12 1.17
N LEU A 3 8.11 -7.09 1.53
CA LEU A 3 7.76 -8.08 2.56
C LEU A 3 7.66 -7.49 3.97
N ALA A 4 8.18 -6.28 4.18
CA ALA A 4 8.05 -5.61 5.46
C ALA A 4 6.59 -5.36 5.81
N ILE A 5 5.77 -5.05 4.83
CA ILE A 5 4.32 -4.85 5.02
C ILE A 5 3.68 -6.15 5.52
N ALA A 6 4.05 -7.29 4.95
CA ALA A 6 3.52 -8.59 5.34
C ALA A 6 3.83 -8.96 6.79
N LYS A 7 4.97 -8.51 7.32
CA LYS A 7 5.30 -8.72 8.73
C LYS A 7 4.48 -7.83 9.66
N ALA A 8 4.16 -6.62 9.20
CA ALA A 8 3.44 -5.65 10.01
C ALA A 8 1.93 -5.91 10.04
N VAL A 9 1.37 -6.45 8.96
CA VAL A 9 -0.08 -6.58 8.80
C VAL A 9 -0.44 -7.97 8.28
N SER A 10 -1.51 -8.54 8.84
CA SER A 10 -2.14 -9.75 8.31
C SER A 10 -3.53 -9.37 7.81
N PHE A 11 -3.81 -9.66 6.55
CA PHE A 11 -5.08 -9.31 5.92
C PHE A 11 -6.07 -10.45 5.99
N ARG A 12 -7.31 -10.14 6.37
CA ARG A 12 -8.41 -11.11 6.38
C ARG A 12 -8.85 -11.41 4.95
N PRO A 13 -9.39 -12.62 4.70
CA PRO A 13 -9.96 -12.94 3.39
C PRO A 13 -11.00 -11.92 2.96
N GLY A 14 -11.01 -11.59 1.66
CA GLY A 14 -11.91 -10.59 1.11
C GLY A 14 -11.41 -9.14 1.23
N THR A 15 -10.27 -8.93 1.87
CA THR A 15 -9.64 -7.61 1.92
C THR A 15 -9.29 -7.15 0.51
N ARG A 16 -9.52 -5.86 0.23
CA ARG A 16 -9.21 -5.24 -1.06
C ARG A 16 -8.13 -4.20 -0.87
N ILE A 17 -7.08 -4.30 -1.68
CA ILE A 17 -5.93 -3.41 -1.59
C ILE A 17 -5.64 -2.77 -2.94
N LEU A 18 -5.42 -1.46 -2.93
CA LEU A 18 -4.94 -0.71 -4.09
C LEU A 18 -3.44 -0.49 -3.92
N ASP A 19 -2.65 -0.95 -4.90
CA ASP A 19 -1.23 -0.66 -4.99
C ASP A 19 -1.05 0.54 -5.92
N PHE A 20 -0.79 1.70 -5.33
CA PHE A 20 -0.67 2.96 -6.06
C PHE A 20 0.77 3.18 -6.54
N GLY A 21 0.93 3.36 -7.84
CA GLY A 21 2.25 3.53 -8.43
C GLY A 21 3.08 2.25 -8.34
N THR A 22 2.49 1.14 -8.72
CA THR A 22 3.06 -0.19 -8.51
C THR A 22 4.41 -0.42 -9.21
N GLY A 23 4.73 0.34 -10.25
CA GLY A 23 5.98 0.17 -10.99
C GLY A 23 6.13 -1.25 -11.51
N GLY A 24 7.16 -1.95 -11.07
CA GLY A 24 7.43 -3.34 -11.44
C GLY A 24 6.59 -4.39 -10.70
N GLY A 25 5.54 -3.98 -9.99
CA GLY A 25 4.66 -4.89 -9.26
C GLY A 25 4.94 -4.96 -7.76
N PHE A 26 5.55 -3.93 -7.20
CA PHE A 26 5.90 -3.89 -5.78
C PHE A 26 5.19 -2.73 -5.06
N PRO A 27 4.63 -2.95 -3.86
CA PRO A 27 4.67 -4.21 -3.09
C PRO A 27 3.60 -5.23 -3.46
N GLY A 28 2.75 -4.95 -4.45
CA GLY A 28 1.56 -5.74 -4.74
C GLY A 28 1.81 -7.21 -5.07
N ILE A 29 2.75 -7.52 -5.98
CA ILE A 29 3.00 -8.92 -6.39
C ILE A 29 3.45 -9.80 -5.21
N PRO A 30 4.48 -9.41 -4.42
CA PRO A 30 4.84 -10.22 -3.26
C PRO A 30 3.71 -10.39 -2.25
N LEU A 31 2.93 -9.34 -2.00
CA LEU A 31 1.80 -9.42 -1.08
C LEU A 31 0.70 -10.33 -1.62
N ALA A 32 0.43 -10.29 -2.92
CA ALA A 32 -0.57 -11.15 -3.54
C ALA A 32 -0.21 -12.63 -3.43
N ILE A 33 1.07 -12.95 -3.52
CA ILE A 33 1.58 -14.32 -3.32
C ILE A 33 1.32 -14.78 -1.88
N LEU A 34 1.58 -13.91 -0.90
CA LEU A 34 1.45 -14.22 0.52
C LEU A 34 0.00 -14.23 1.01
N PHE A 35 -0.87 -13.45 0.37
CA PHE A 35 -2.26 -13.31 0.76
C PHE A 35 -3.19 -13.65 -0.41
N PRO A 36 -3.33 -14.94 -0.76
CA PRO A 36 -4.08 -15.34 -1.95
C PRO A 36 -5.58 -15.04 -1.88
N GLU A 37 -6.12 -14.82 -0.68
CA GLU A 37 -7.54 -14.47 -0.49
C GLU A 37 -7.79 -12.95 -0.42
N THR A 38 -6.74 -12.16 -0.59
CA THR A 38 -6.80 -10.70 -0.67
C THR A 38 -6.79 -10.28 -2.13
N GLN A 39 -7.64 -9.31 -2.50
CA GLN A 39 -7.73 -8.81 -3.87
C GLN A 39 -6.86 -7.57 -4.02
N PHE A 40 -6.00 -7.58 -5.01
CA PHE A 40 -5.08 -6.47 -5.31
C PHE A 40 -5.41 -5.85 -6.65
N LYS A 41 -5.63 -4.53 -6.64
CA LYS A 41 -5.63 -3.74 -7.86
C LYS A 41 -4.35 -2.93 -7.89
N MET A 42 -3.58 -3.05 -8.95
CA MET A 42 -2.30 -2.38 -9.11
C MET A 42 -2.41 -1.36 -10.23
N ILE A 43 -2.10 -0.12 -9.94
CA ILE A 43 -2.18 0.95 -10.93
C ILE A 43 -0.85 1.65 -11.09
N ASP A 44 -0.59 2.12 -12.31
CA ASP A 44 0.59 2.91 -12.64
C ASP A 44 0.28 3.79 -13.83
N GLY A 45 0.86 4.98 -13.86
CA GLY A 45 0.72 5.91 -14.98
C GLY A 45 1.55 5.50 -16.21
N THR A 46 2.34 4.43 -16.11
CA THR A 46 3.20 3.95 -17.19
C THR A 46 2.68 2.61 -17.71
N GLY A 47 2.10 2.61 -18.91
CA GLY A 47 1.52 1.41 -19.50
C GLY A 47 2.50 0.27 -19.71
N LYS A 48 3.75 0.59 -20.02
CA LYS A 48 4.82 -0.40 -20.20
C LYS A 48 5.06 -1.21 -18.92
N LYS A 49 5.06 -0.54 -17.75
CA LYS A 49 5.23 -1.21 -16.47
C LYS A 49 4.04 -2.10 -16.14
N ILE A 50 2.85 -1.64 -16.41
CA ILE A 50 1.62 -2.43 -16.20
C ILE A 50 1.62 -3.70 -17.07
N ARG A 51 2.11 -3.60 -18.30
CA ARG A 51 2.25 -4.79 -19.16
C ARG A 51 3.15 -5.84 -18.52
N VAL A 52 4.29 -5.42 -17.99
CA VAL A 52 5.22 -6.32 -17.31
C VAL A 52 4.57 -6.96 -16.09
N VAL A 53 3.86 -6.19 -15.28
CA VAL A 53 3.14 -6.71 -14.10
C VAL A 53 2.14 -7.79 -14.51
N ASN A 54 1.35 -7.55 -15.56
CA ASN A 54 0.39 -8.53 -16.05
C ASN A 54 1.06 -9.80 -16.56
N GLU A 55 2.19 -9.66 -17.27
CA GLU A 55 2.96 -10.81 -17.74
C GLU A 55 3.49 -11.64 -16.59
N VAL A 56 4.05 -10.99 -15.57
CA VAL A 56 4.56 -11.68 -14.37
C VAL A 56 3.43 -12.39 -13.62
N ALA A 57 2.33 -11.69 -13.37
CA ALA A 57 1.18 -12.26 -12.66
C ALA A 57 0.62 -13.49 -13.38
N THR A 58 0.51 -13.41 -14.70
CA THR A 58 0.05 -14.55 -15.52
C THR A 58 1.05 -15.71 -15.46
N ALA A 59 2.35 -15.41 -15.59
CA ALA A 59 3.39 -16.43 -15.62
C ALA A 59 3.46 -17.24 -14.31
N ILE A 60 3.22 -16.60 -13.17
CA ILE A 60 3.23 -17.28 -11.87
C ILE A 60 1.84 -17.73 -11.40
N GLY A 61 0.81 -17.53 -12.22
CA GLY A 61 -0.54 -18.01 -11.93
C GLY A 61 -1.29 -17.29 -10.85
N LEU A 62 -1.03 -16.00 -10.64
CA LEU A 62 -1.80 -15.20 -9.68
C LEU A 62 -3.20 -14.91 -10.19
N GLU A 63 -4.21 -15.18 -9.36
CA GLU A 63 -5.61 -14.93 -9.69
C GLU A 63 -6.21 -13.74 -8.95
N ASN A 64 -5.50 -13.21 -7.97
CA ASN A 64 -5.96 -12.14 -7.08
C ASN A 64 -5.36 -10.76 -7.42
N VAL A 65 -4.90 -10.57 -8.64
CA VAL A 65 -4.27 -9.35 -9.11
C VAL A 65 -4.98 -8.81 -10.36
N GLU A 66 -5.28 -7.51 -10.35
CA GLU A 66 -5.71 -6.78 -11.53
C GLU A 66 -4.77 -5.59 -11.70
N ALA A 67 -3.99 -5.55 -12.77
CA ALA A 67 -3.08 -4.45 -13.04
C ALA A 67 -3.62 -3.59 -14.19
N VAL A 68 -3.77 -2.29 -13.95
CA VAL A 68 -4.41 -1.37 -14.87
C VAL A 68 -3.55 -0.13 -15.06
N HIS A 69 -3.40 0.29 -16.34
CA HIS A 69 -2.77 1.55 -16.68
C HIS A 69 -3.73 2.69 -16.32
N LEU A 70 -3.53 3.29 -15.16
CA LEU A 70 -4.42 4.30 -14.62
C LEU A 70 -3.65 5.20 -13.66
N ARG A 71 -3.99 6.48 -13.66
CA ARG A 71 -3.45 7.42 -12.67
C ARG A 71 -4.31 7.40 -11.42
N GLY A 72 -3.68 7.67 -10.27
CA GLY A 72 -4.39 7.65 -8.98
C GLY A 72 -5.58 8.58 -8.93
N GLU A 73 -5.50 9.75 -9.56
CA GLU A 73 -6.58 10.72 -9.62
C GLU A 73 -7.82 10.17 -10.32
N GLU A 74 -7.62 9.23 -11.24
CA GLU A 74 -8.70 8.61 -12.03
C GLU A 74 -9.29 7.37 -11.37
N GLU A 75 -8.62 6.82 -10.36
CA GLU A 75 -9.10 5.64 -9.64
C GLU A 75 -10.25 6.04 -8.72
N LYS A 76 -11.41 5.41 -8.90
CA LYS A 76 -12.63 5.74 -8.15
C LYS A 76 -13.06 4.66 -7.16
N GLY A 77 -12.35 3.54 -7.13
CA GLY A 77 -12.68 2.42 -6.24
C GLY A 77 -12.39 2.70 -4.79
N LYS A 78 -13.02 1.92 -3.92
CA LYS A 78 -12.81 1.93 -2.48
C LYS A 78 -12.11 0.65 -2.06
N TYR A 79 -11.12 0.79 -1.20
CA TYR A 79 -10.27 -0.30 -0.75
C TYR A 79 -10.12 -0.25 0.77
N ASP A 80 -9.77 -1.38 1.35
CA ASP A 80 -9.48 -1.43 2.78
C ASP A 80 -8.14 -0.75 3.06
N PHE A 81 -7.17 -0.98 2.19
CA PHE A 81 -5.87 -0.33 2.29
C PHE A 81 -5.38 0.15 0.93
N VAL A 82 -4.65 1.26 0.95
CA VAL A 82 -3.84 1.69 -0.18
C VAL A 82 -2.40 1.48 0.21
N VAL A 83 -1.65 0.74 -0.59
CA VAL A 83 -0.22 0.54 -0.37
C VAL A 83 0.55 1.27 -1.45
N SER A 84 1.70 1.79 -1.12
CA SER A 84 2.54 2.52 -2.05
C SER A 84 4.01 2.45 -1.65
N ARG A 85 4.88 2.53 -2.65
CA ARG A 85 6.31 2.49 -2.46
C ARG A 85 6.93 3.81 -2.91
N ALA A 86 6.96 4.78 -1.99
CA ALA A 86 7.72 6.04 -2.10
C ALA A 86 7.67 6.74 -3.47
N VAL A 87 6.48 6.76 -4.13
CA VAL A 87 6.35 7.37 -5.46
C VAL A 87 6.26 8.89 -5.42
N MET A 88 5.92 9.45 -4.26
CA MET A 88 5.82 10.90 -4.06
C MET A 88 5.84 11.21 -2.56
N PRO A 89 5.99 12.49 -2.15
CA PRO A 89 5.89 12.87 -0.74
C PRO A 89 4.56 12.42 -0.14
N LEU A 90 4.60 11.97 1.11
CA LEU A 90 3.44 11.42 1.79
C LEU A 90 2.22 12.35 1.83
N PRO A 91 2.36 13.67 2.09
CA PRO A 91 1.20 14.57 2.04
C PRO A 91 0.53 14.60 0.67
N ASP A 92 1.31 14.55 -0.40
CA ASP A 92 0.77 14.55 -1.77
C ASP A 92 0.06 13.23 -2.07
N LEU A 93 0.65 12.11 -1.64
CA LEU A 93 0.03 10.80 -1.77
C LEU A 93 -1.33 10.78 -1.07
N MET A 94 -1.38 11.27 0.16
CA MET A 94 -2.63 11.28 0.93
C MET A 94 -3.73 12.08 0.25
N LYS A 95 -3.40 13.21 -0.37
CA LYS A 95 -4.37 14.02 -1.11
C LYS A 95 -5.03 13.25 -2.26
N ILE A 96 -4.26 12.37 -2.90
CA ILE A 96 -4.74 11.60 -4.05
C ILE A 96 -5.54 10.39 -3.60
N VAL A 97 -5.04 9.62 -2.63
CA VAL A 97 -5.57 8.27 -2.33
C VAL A 97 -6.54 8.22 -1.16
N LYS A 98 -6.66 9.28 -0.37
CA LYS A 98 -7.59 9.31 0.76
C LYS A 98 -9.01 8.92 0.34
N LYS A 99 -9.45 9.37 -0.82
CA LYS A 99 -10.76 9.04 -1.40
C LYS A 99 -10.97 7.56 -1.67
N ASN A 100 -9.87 6.81 -1.79
CA ASN A 100 -9.88 5.39 -2.14
C ASN A 100 -9.92 4.47 -0.92
N VAL A 101 -9.83 5.02 0.28
CA VAL A 101 -9.93 4.24 1.51
C VAL A 101 -11.40 4.15 1.92
N GLY A 102 -11.90 2.93 1.99
CA GLY A 102 -13.30 2.67 2.35
C GLY A 102 -13.55 2.82 3.84
N LYS A 103 -14.82 2.98 4.20
CA LYS A 103 -15.24 3.15 5.60
C LYS A 103 -15.57 1.83 6.28
N GLU A 104 -15.89 0.80 5.52
CA GLU A 104 -16.21 -0.50 6.04
C GLU A 104 -14.95 -1.19 6.55
N GLN A 105 -14.93 -1.54 7.84
CA GLN A 105 -13.76 -2.10 8.51
C GLN A 105 -13.88 -3.62 8.60
N ARG A 106 -12.98 -4.36 7.96
CA ARG A 106 -12.98 -5.83 8.03
C ARG A 106 -11.74 -6.41 8.71
N ASN A 107 -10.70 -5.62 8.88
CA ASN A 107 -9.46 -6.05 9.53
C ASN A 107 -9.35 -5.45 10.92
N SER A 108 -8.53 -6.06 11.78
CA SER A 108 -8.22 -5.50 13.10
C SER A 108 -7.53 -4.15 12.98
N LEU A 109 -6.65 -4.02 11.98
CA LEU A 109 -6.05 -2.73 11.65
C LEU A 109 -7.08 -1.88 10.92
N PRO A 110 -7.36 -0.66 11.37
CA PRO A 110 -8.28 0.23 10.65
C PRO A 110 -7.83 0.51 9.23
N ASN A 111 -8.80 0.71 8.34
CA ASN A 111 -8.50 1.03 6.95
C ASN A 111 -7.64 2.28 6.84
N GLY A 112 -6.68 2.26 5.94
CA GLY A 112 -5.75 3.36 5.80
C GLY A 112 -4.76 3.18 4.67
N VAL A 113 -3.69 3.98 4.73
CA VAL A 113 -2.61 3.99 3.75
C VAL A 113 -1.34 3.43 4.38
N ILE A 114 -0.72 2.50 3.68
CA ILE A 114 0.56 1.90 4.08
C ILE A 114 1.60 2.30 3.03
N CYS A 115 2.59 3.05 3.45
CA CYS A 115 3.61 3.56 2.54
C CYS A 115 5.00 3.11 2.97
N MET A 116 5.78 2.61 2.01
CA MET A 116 7.19 2.32 2.25
C MET A 116 8.03 3.47 1.74
N LYS A 117 8.81 4.07 2.62
CA LYS A 117 9.71 5.18 2.31
C LYS A 117 11.15 4.75 2.55
N GLY A 118 12.06 5.22 1.69
CA GLY A 118 13.49 5.11 1.91
C GLY A 118 14.08 6.48 2.23
N GLY A 119 15.27 6.50 2.85
CA GLY A 119 15.99 7.72 3.12
C GLY A 119 15.42 8.59 4.24
N ASN A 120 15.68 9.89 4.18
CA ASN A 120 15.27 10.83 5.22
C ASN A 120 13.82 11.27 5.03
N VAL A 121 12.94 10.82 5.91
CA VAL A 121 11.51 11.13 5.88
C VAL A 121 11.04 11.85 7.14
N GLU A 122 11.97 12.36 7.96
CA GLU A 122 11.63 12.96 9.25
C GLU A 122 10.57 14.07 9.13
N GLY A 123 10.68 14.93 8.14
CA GLY A 123 9.73 16.02 7.94
C GLY A 123 8.32 15.53 7.67
N GLU A 124 8.18 14.49 6.87
CA GLU A 124 6.88 13.87 6.58
C GLU A 124 6.34 13.13 7.79
N MET A 125 7.21 12.41 8.51
CA MET A 125 6.81 11.67 9.70
C MET A 125 6.25 12.56 10.80
N ARG A 126 6.83 13.74 11.01
CA ARG A 126 6.32 14.67 12.02
C ARG A 126 4.87 15.04 11.80
N GLN A 127 4.48 15.21 10.56
CA GLN A 127 3.12 15.59 10.20
C GLN A 127 2.12 14.47 10.54
N PHE A 128 2.51 13.22 10.34
CA PHE A 128 1.62 12.08 10.50
C PHE A 128 1.82 11.28 11.78
N LYS A 129 2.92 11.52 12.49
CA LYS A 129 3.24 10.82 13.73
C LYS A 129 2.14 10.93 14.77
N LYS A 130 1.54 12.10 14.89
CA LYS A 130 0.45 12.33 15.85
C LYS A 130 -0.77 11.46 15.56
N ILE A 131 -1.06 11.19 14.30
CA ILE A 131 -2.18 10.33 13.92
C ILE A 131 -1.87 8.89 14.31
N ALA A 132 -0.67 8.42 14.02
CA ALA A 132 -0.25 7.07 14.37
C ALA A 132 -0.24 6.87 15.90
N GLU A 133 0.27 7.84 16.65
CA GLU A 133 0.28 7.79 18.12
C GLU A 133 -1.13 7.81 18.70
N ALA A 134 -2.02 8.64 18.14
CA ALA A 134 -3.39 8.73 18.59
C ALA A 134 -4.16 7.42 18.39
N THR A 135 -3.75 6.59 17.46
CA THR A 135 -4.36 5.30 17.18
C THR A 135 -3.63 4.13 17.86
N GLU A 136 -2.58 4.41 18.63
CA GLU A 136 -1.77 3.40 19.34
C GLU A 136 -1.14 2.37 18.40
N ILE A 137 -0.82 2.78 17.17
CA ILE A 137 -0.29 1.88 16.14
C ILE A 137 1.24 1.99 16.00
N THR A 138 1.87 2.90 16.72
CA THR A 138 3.33 3.09 16.70
C THR A 138 4.10 1.83 17.03
N ASN A 139 3.51 0.92 17.82
CA ASN A 139 4.14 -0.35 18.19
C ASN A 139 4.34 -1.30 17.00
N TRP A 140 3.72 -1.01 15.87
CA TRP A 140 3.88 -1.80 14.65
C TRP A 140 5.20 -1.50 13.93
N PHE A 141 5.87 -0.41 14.31
CA PHE A 141 7.07 0.08 13.64
C PHE A 141 8.28 -0.11 14.55
N ASP A 142 9.08 -1.14 14.27
CA ASP A 142 10.34 -1.40 14.95
C ASP A 142 11.44 -0.62 14.24
N GLU A 143 12.09 0.32 14.93
CA GLU A 143 13.15 1.15 14.38
C GLU A 143 14.35 0.35 13.86
N ASP A 144 14.73 -0.73 14.55
CA ASP A 144 15.84 -1.57 14.13
C ASP A 144 15.57 -2.25 12.79
N TRP A 145 14.30 -2.43 12.49
CA TRP A 145 13.85 -3.08 11.28
C TRP A 145 13.89 -2.14 10.07
N PHE A 146 13.86 -0.84 10.30
CA PHE A 146 13.76 0.19 9.27
C PHE A 146 15.02 1.04 9.13
N LYS A 147 16.21 0.50 9.40
CA LYS A 147 17.45 1.27 9.34
C LYS A 147 17.63 2.11 8.08
N GLU A 148 17.16 1.62 6.94
CA GLU A 148 17.30 2.30 5.67
C GLU A 148 15.95 2.61 5.02
N LYS A 149 14.86 2.04 5.52
CA LYS A 149 13.52 2.17 4.95
C LYS A 149 12.49 2.21 6.06
N PHE A 150 11.43 2.97 5.83
CA PHE A 150 10.33 3.09 6.76
C PHE A 150 9.05 2.53 6.15
N VAL A 151 8.25 1.85 6.97
CA VAL A 151 6.85 1.58 6.65
C VAL A 151 6.03 2.56 7.48
N ILE A 152 5.25 3.38 6.82
CA ILE A 152 4.40 4.38 7.45
C ILE A 152 2.95 3.97 7.24
N TYR A 153 2.21 3.87 8.33
CA TYR A 153 0.78 3.59 8.27
C TYR A 153 0.01 4.82 8.72
N VAL A 154 -0.98 5.22 7.92
CA VAL A 154 -1.86 6.36 8.22
C VAL A 154 -3.29 5.87 8.18
N PRO A 155 -3.99 5.81 9.33
CA PRO A 155 -5.41 5.47 9.33
C PRO A 155 -6.21 6.59 8.66
N VAL A 156 -7.28 6.20 7.98
CA VAL A 156 -8.20 7.13 7.32
C VAL A 156 -9.62 6.81 7.77
N GLY A 157 -10.28 7.80 8.32
CA GLY A 157 -11.66 7.56 8.78
C GLY A 157 -12.13 8.52 9.85
#